data_2b32c1ae4b9a43b1c40c44018c3fa109
#
_entry.id   2b32c1ae4b9a43b1c40c44018c3fa109
#
_cell.length_a   1.000
_cell.length_b   1.000
_cell.length_c   1.000
_cell.angle_alpha   90.00
_cell.angle_beta   90.00
_cell.angle_gamma   90.00
#
_symmetry.space_group_name_H-M   'P 1'
#
loop_
_entity.id
_entity.type
_entity.pdbx_description
1 polymer ?
#
loop_
_entity_poly.entity_id
_entity_poly.type
_entity_poly.pdbx_seq_one_letter_code
_entity_poly.pdbx_strand_id
1 'polypeptide(L)'
;MQSFVKTFLAGLAGLLLLGACAAPTPVILHEGTSSFPTRPGDLTPYTPPPDPTPRTASGGTQTPGGIDTLAPVPSITPTPLTYVVKAKDDLGLIAFRFGVTIAALQAANPGVDPRAMRIGTVLIIPPSTRPTPGGAAATQTNPSPTPVPLQLSGPDCWPSGDGGLWCFLLASNSQPGPLENISARVRLGGTGSQETILERSAYGLLDILPAGKSLPLAVFFPAPVPSPWRVSAELILSFPLAEGDGRYLDPRLDGTVVSIAPDGLSAALSGQISLARGQAGTAWIAAAALDAEGRVVAVRRWENPSPLAAGKPASFEMDLFSLGGKIGRVDLLAEARP
;
A
#
# COMPACT_ATOMS: atom_id res chain seq x y z
N MET A 1 -56.33 -48.32 21.17
CA MET A 1 -55.98 -49.23 22.29
C MET A 1 -54.83 -48.53 23.00
N GLN A 2 -55.19 -47.91 24.11
CA GLN A 2 -54.66 -47.94 25.46
C GLN A 2 -53.21 -47.49 25.56
N SER A 3 -52.94 -46.26 26.01
CA SER A 3 -52.99 -45.81 27.42
C SER A 3 -51.82 -46.35 28.25
N PHE A 4 -50.85 -45.50 28.63
CA PHE A 4 -50.33 -45.52 29.99
C PHE A 4 -49.73 -44.16 30.36
N VAL A 5 -50.52 -43.41 31.09
CA VAL A 5 -50.10 -42.28 31.94
C VAL A 5 -49.44 -42.86 33.19
N LYS A 6 -48.28 -42.32 33.57
CA LYS A 6 -47.87 -42.39 34.99
C LYS A 6 -47.21 -41.08 35.40
N THR A 7 -48.00 -40.33 36.11
CA THR A 7 -47.70 -39.26 37.06
C THR A 7 -46.70 -39.73 38.11
N PHE A 8 -45.69 -38.91 38.42
CA PHE A 8 -45.05 -38.93 39.75
C PHE A 8 -44.79 -37.48 40.15
N LEU A 9 -45.56 -37.14 41.22
CA LEU A 9 -45.46 -35.93 42.00
C LEU A 9 -44.46 -36.20 43.15
N ALA A 10 -43.79 -35.13 43.55
CA ALA A 10 -43.28 -34.82 44.89
C ALA A 10 -41.76 -34.68 45.02
N GLY A 11 -41.38 -33.52 45.56
CA GLY A 11 -40.04 -33.25 46.09
C GLY A 11 -39.69 -31.78 46.16
N LEU A 12 -40.47 -31.00 46.90
CA LEU A 12 -40.16 -29.62 47.30
C LEU A 12 -39.04 -29.65 48.35
N ALA A 13 -37.85 -29.15 48.06
CA ALA A 13 -36.87 -28.74 49.07
C ALA A 13 -36.15 -27.49 48.60
N GLY A 14 -36.50 -26.39 49.22
CA GLY A 14 -35.88 -25.10 49.02
C GLY A 14 -34.44 -25.07 49.53
N LEU A 15 -33.55 -24.54 48.70
CA LEU A 15 -32.25 -24.07 49.16
C LEU A 15 -32.08 -22.64 48.71
N LEU A 16 -32.37 -21.69 49.64
CA LEU A 16 -32.04 -20.30 49.53
C LEU A 16 -30.49 -20.14 49.53
N LEU A 17 -29.89 -19.98 48.43
CA LEU A 17 -28.52 -19.50 48.35
C LEU A 17 -28.53 -17.98 48.23
N LEU A 18 -28.16 -17.33 49.32
CA LEU A 18 -27.82 -15.93 49.40
C LEU A 18 -26.63 -15.64 48.47
N GLY A 19 -26.90 -15.13 47.29
CA GLY A 19 -25.87 -14.58 46.42
C GLY A 19 -25.37 -13.27 47.00
N ALA A 20 -24.18 -13.28 47.58
CA ALA A 20 -23.47 -12.07 47.94
C ALA A 20 -23.09 -11.32 46.66
N CYS A 21 -23.69 -10.18 46.40
CA CYS A 21 -23.26 -9.19 45.45
C CYS A 21 -21.87 -8.68 45.87
N ALA A 22 -20.80 -9.21 45.27
CA ALA A 22 -19.49 -8.57 45.35
C ALA A 22 -19.53 -7.31 44.49
N ALA A 23 -19.45 -6.16 45.12
CA ALA A 23 -19.28 -4.88 44.46
C ALA A 23 -17.94 -4.88 43.71
N PRO A 24 -17.87 -4.35 42.46
CA PRO A 24 -16.61 -4.21 41.75
C PRO A 24 -15.71 -3.22 42.52
N THR A 25 -14.51 -3.67 42.86
CA THR A 25 -13.45 -2.80 43.39
C THR A 25 -13.14 -1.72 42.36
N PRO A 26 -13.04 -0.44 42.75
CA PRO A 26 -12.63 0.61 41.87
C PRO A 26 -11.18 0.39 41.44
N VAL A 27 -10.96 0.26 40.14
CA VAL A 27 -9.62 0.30 39.53
C VAL A 27 -9.12 1.74 39.67
N ILE A 28 -8.15 1.96 40.55
CA ILE A 28 -7.42 3.22 40.61
C ILE A 28 -6.60 3.33 39.35
N LEU A 29 -7.06 4.13 38.40
CA LEU A 29 -6.24 4.59 37.28
C LEU A 29 -5.17 5.51 37.88
N HIS A 30 -3.92 5.00 37.88
CA HIS A 30 -2.79 5.87 38.07
C HIS A 30 -2.71 6.75 36.82
N GLU A 31 -3.08 8.00 36.94
CA GLU A 31 -2.69 9.05 36.01
C GLU A 31 -1.17 9.18 36.07
N GLY A 32 -0.50 8.43 35.21
CA GLY A 32 0.89 8.69 34.90
C GLY A 32 0.96 10.04 34.18
N THR A 33 1.26 11.10 34.92
CA THR A 33 1.69 12.37 34.35
C THR A 33 2.98 12.12 33.58
N SER A 34 2.85 11.83 32.30
CA SER A 34 3.96 11.87 31.36
C SER A 34 4.34 13.35 31.16
N SER A 35 5.27 13.82 31.98
CA SER A 35 5.92 15.11 31.76
C SER A 35 6.87 14.94 30.57
N PHE A 36 6.41 15.33 29.38
CA PHE A 36 7.32 15.60 28.29
C PHE A 36 8.18 16.79 28.65
N PRO A 37 9.52 16.71 28.58
CA PRO A 37 10.36 17.87 28.74
C PRO A 37 10.13 18.79 27.53
N THR A 38 9.34 19.83 27.72
CA THR A 38 9.30 20.99 26.83
C THR A 38 10.62 21.74 27.04
N ARG A 39 11.62 21.41 26.22
CA ARG A 39 12.78 22.25 26.07
C ARG A 39 12.39 23.33 25.03
N PRO A 40 12.32 24.61 25.36
CA PRO A 40 12.22 25.66 24.38
C PRO A 40 13.52 25.65 23.60
N GLY A 41 13.50 25.23 22.34
CA GLY A 41 14.59 25.51 21.43
C GLY A 41 14.58 26.98 21.16
N ASP A 42 15.63 27.69 21.56
CA ASP A 42 15.94 29.03 21.11
C ASP A 42 16.02 29.01 19.58
N LEU A 43 14.94 29.44 18.93
CA LEU A 43 14.95 29.75 17.50
C LEU A 43 15.69 31.08 17.38
N THR A 44 17.01 31.02 17.16
CA THR A 44 17.74 32.21 16.71
C THR A 44 17.19 32.60 15.35
N PRO A 45 16.80 33.88 15.18
CA PRO A 45 16.31 34.35 13.89
C PRO A 45 17.39 34.15 12.82
N TYR A 46 17.03 33.51 11.72
CA TYR A 46 17.90 33.37 10.56
C TYR A 46 18.18 34.78 10.01
N THR A 47 19.45 35.22 10.11
CA THR A 47 19.92 36.44 9.44
C THR A 47 20.43 35.98 8.06
N PRO A 48 19.80 36.36 6.95
CA PRO A 48 20.33 36.05 5.63
C PRO A 48 21.68 36.71 5.43
N PRO A 49 22.63 36.05 4.72
CA PRO A 49 23.90 36.66 4.37
C PRO A 49 23.66 37.92 3.51
N PRO A 50 24.48 38.98 3.64
CA PRO A 50 24.33 40.17 2.87
C PRO A 50 24.48 39.91 1.37
N ASP A 51 23.59 40.48 0.57
CA ASP A 51 23.65 40.46 -0.90
C ASP A 51 25.02 40.92 -1.39
N PRO A 52 25.60 40.25 -2.39
CA PRO A 52 26.84 40.72 -2.99
C PRO A 52 26.62 42.05 -3.69
N THR A 53 27.28 43.06 -3.20
CA THR A 53 27.29 44.40 -3.79
C THR A 53 27.70 44.34 -5.28
N PRO A 54 26.97 44.96 -6.21
CA PRO A 54 27.38 45.03 -7.60
C PRO A 54 28.66 45.83 -7.74
N ARG A 55 29.72 45.19 -8.26
CA ARG A 55 30.95 45.86 -8.64
C ARG A 55 30.67 46.69 -9.89
N THR A 56 30.81 48.00 -9.74
CA THR A 56 30.81 48.97 -10.83
C THR A 56 31.98 48.66 -11.77
N ALA A 57 31.71 48.31 -13.01
CA ALA A 57 32.71 48.12 -14.04
C ALA A 57 33.24 49.49 -14.48
N SER A 58 34.51 49.78 -14.19
CA SER A 58 35.23 50.89 -14.79
C SER A 58 35.45 50.65 -16.28
N GLY A 59 35.04 51.59 -17.11
CA GLY A 59 35.20 51.57 -18.54
C GLY A 59 36.67 51.56 -18.97
N GLY A 60 37.05 50.58 -19.74
CA GLY A 60 38.31 50.49 -20.48
C GLY A 60 38.00 50.45 -21.97
N THR A 61 38.55 51.41 -22.69
CA THR A 61 38.49 51.59 -24.15
C THR A 61 39.07 50.35 -24.85
N GLN A 62 38.28 49.66 -25.67
CA GLN A 62 38.74 48.52 -26.44
C GLN A 62 39.21 48.92 -27.85
N THR A 63 40.41 48.51 -28.17
CA THR A 63 40.99 48.54 -29.53
C THR A 63 40.52 47.26 -30.26
N PRO A 64 40.10 47.30 -31.54
CA PRO A 64 39.66 46.10 -32.27
C PRO A 64 40.84 45.33 -32.83
N GLY A 65 40.97 44.06 -32.48
CA GLY A 65 41.93 43.14 -33.13
C GLY A 65 42.28 41.95 -32.27
N GLY A 66 41.63 40.81 -32.51
CA GLY A 66 42.04 39.52 -31.96
C GLY A 66 40.85 38.51 -31.91
N ILE A 67 41.01 37.42 -32.66
CA ILE A 67 40.09 36.29 -32.64
C ILE A 67 40.32 35.57 -31.31
N ASP A 68 39.55 35.94 -30.27
CA ASP A 68 39.62 35.28 -28.98
C ASP A 68 38.96 33.89 -29.06
N THR A 69 39.77 32.88 -28.89
CA THR A 69 39.36 31.50 -28.59
C THR A 69 38.48 31.53 -27.32
N LEU A 70 37.20 31.22 -27.48
CA LEU A 70 36.25 31.11 -26.37
C LEU A 70 36.78 30.14 -25.30
N ALA A 71 37.09 30.66 -24.13
CA ALA A 71 37.39 29.84 -22.98
C ALA A 71 36.22 28.93 -22.66
N PRO A 72 36.43 27.67 -22.28
CA PRO A 72 35.35 26.76 -21.94
C PRO A 72 34.56 27.33 -20.76
N VAL A 73 33.26 27.51 -20.98
CA VAL A 73 32.31 27.93 -19.94
C VAL A 73 32.35 26.82 -18.86
N PRO A 74 32.52 27.14 -17.57
CA PRO A 74 32.48 26.11 -16.51
C PRO A 74 31.15 25.41 -16.57
N SER A 75 31.19 24.10 -16.88
CA SER A 75 30.03 23.22 -16.85
C SER A 75 29.60 23.07 -15.40
N ILE A 76 28.46 23.67 -15.05
CA ILE A 76 27.83 23.42 -13.75
C ILE A 76 27.40 21.97 -13.72
N THR A 77 28.15 21.12 -13.04
CA THR A 77 27.76 19.74 -12.77
C THR A 77 26.54 19.78 -11.85
N PRO A 78 25.35 19.35 -12.29
CA PRO A 78 24.18 19.35 -11.43
C PRO A 78 24.42 18.42 -10.25
N THR A 79 24.09 18.88 -9.05
CA THR A 79 24.11 18.03 -7.84
C THR A 79 23.17 16.85 -8.05
N PRO A 80 23.63 15.60 -7.90
CA PRO A 80 22.78 14.44 -8.12
C PRO A 80 21.63 14.40 -7.09
N LEU A 81 20.42 14.19 -7.58
CA LEU A 81 19.27 13.96 -6.72
C LEU A 81 19.46 12.60 -6.02
N THR A 82 19.24 12.55 -4.70
CA THR A 82 19.31 11.30 -3.94
C THR A 82 17.97 10.96 -3.30
N TYR A 83 17.70 9.67 -3.11
CA TYR A 83 16.52 9.15 -2.45
C TYR A 83 16.90 8.10 -1.42
N VAL A 84 16.29 8.16 -0.22
CA VAL A 84 16.47 7.17 0.83
C VAL A 84 15.34 6.15 0.77
N VAL A 85 15.68 4.89 0.57
CA VAL A 85 14.75 3.76 0.48
C VAL A 85 13.95 3.63 1.77
N LYS A 86 12.63 3.54 1.64
CA LYS A 86 11.67 3.35 2.72
C LYS A 86 11.11 1.93 2.71
N ALA A 87 10.39 1.58 3.79
CA ALA A 87 9.66 0.32 3.84
C ALA A 87 8.69 0.20 2.64
N LYS A 88 8.70 -0.96 2.00
CA LYS A 88 7.90 -1.29 0.79
C LYS A 88 8.33 -0.57 -0.50
N ASP A 89 9.47 0.11 -0.53
CA ASP A 89 10.03 0.57 -1.78
C ASP A 89 10.72 -0.59 -2.50
N ASP A 90 10.50 -0.67 -3.80
CA ASP A 90 11.30 -1.44 -4.75
C ASP A 90 11.85 -0.53 -5.87
N LEU A 91 12.84 -1.01 -6.61
CA LEU A 91 13.45 -0.21 -7.67
C LEU A 91 12.46 0.21 -8.76
N GLY A 92 11.45 -0.61 -9.05
CA GLY A 92 10.42 -0.29 -10.04
C GLY A 92 9.56 0.88 -9.59
N LEU A 93 9.10 0.84 -8.35
CA LEU A 93 8.30 1.90 -7.75
C LEU A 93 9.09 3.21 -7.63
N ILE A 94 10.38 3.13 -7.23
CA ILE A 94 11.25 4.30 -7.12
C ILE A 94 11.51 4.89 -8.52
N ALA A 95 11.86 4.06 -9.51
CA ALA A 95 12.08 4.49 -10.89
C ALA A 95 10.83 5.18 -11.45
N PHE A 96 9.66 4.60 -11.24
CA PHE A 96 8.39 5.19 -11.63
C PHE A 96 8.14 6.54 -10.95
N ARG A 97 8.33 6.63 -9.63
CA ARG A 97 8.13 7.86 -8.85
C ARG A 97 8.97 9.03 -9.37
N PHE A 98 10.20 8.74 -9.79
CA PHE A 98 11.13 9.75 -10.27
C PHE A 98 11.15 9.90 -11.79
N GLY A 99 10.32 9.14 -12.53
CA GLY A 99 10.22 9.22 -13.99
C GLY A 99 11.50 8.80 -14.71
N VAL A 100 12.23 7.84 -14.15
CA VAL A 100 13.43 7.24 -14.73
C VAL A 100 13.19 5.77 -15.06
N THR A 101 13.99 5.17 -15.92
CA THR A 101 13.92 3.72 -16.17
C THR A 101 14.61 2.95 -15.05
N ILE A 102 14.16 1.72 -14.79
CA ILE A 102 14.82 0.82 -13.81
C ILE A 102 16.28 0.63 -14.20
N ALA A 103 16.56 0.44 -15.50
CA ALA A 103 17.93 0.27 -16.02
C ALA A 103 18.79 1.51 -15.74
N ALA A 104 18.27 2.71 -15.94
CA ALA A 104 18.98 3.95 -15.64
C ALA A 104 19.24 4.11 -14.13
N LEU A 105 18.25 3.75 -13.31
CA LEU A 105 18.39 3.77 -11.86
C LEU A 105 19.43 2.77 -11.36
N GLN A 106 19.46 1.56 -11.91
CA GLN A 106 20.49 0.55 -11.63
C GLN A 106 21.88 0.98 -12.09
N ALA A 107 21.99 1.52 -13.31
CA ALA A 107 23.26 2.03 -13.83
C ALA A 107 23.84 3.16 -12.98
N ALA A 108 22.98 4.01 -12.39
CA ALA A 108 23.39 5.06 -11.48
C ALA A 108 23.77 4.53 -10.08
N ASN A 109 23.40 3.27 -9.75
CA ASN A 109 23.62 2.63 -8.45
C ASN A 109 24.19 1.21 -8.59
N PRO A 110 25.38 1.04 -9.18
CA PRO A 110 25.92 -0.28 -9.52
C PRO A 110 26.24 -1.17 -8.30
N GLY A 111 26.34 -0.56 -7.09
CA GLY A 111 26.58 -1.29 -5.84
C GLY A 111 25.32 -1.72 -5.10
N VAL A 112 24.13 -1.44 -5.64
CA VAL A 112 22.84 -1.77 -5.00
C VAL A 112 22.25 -3.01 -5.66
N ASP A 113 22.10 -4.09 -4.89
CA ASP A 113 21.37 -5.27 -5.35
C ASP A 113 19.85 -4.97 -5.31
N PRO A 114 19.14 -5.00 -6.46
CA PRO A 114 17.70 -4.78 -6.52
C PRO A 114 16.89 -5.74 -5.66
N ARG A 115 17.43 -6.94 -5.41
CA ARG A 115 16.75 -8.01 -4.66
C ARG A 115 17.02 -7.96 -3.15
N ALA A 116 18.07 -7.21 -2.75
CA ALA A 116 18.48 -7.11 -1.35
C ALA A 116 18.53 -5.65 -0.86
N MET A 117 17.70 -4.80 -1.41
CA MET A 117 17.67 -3.37 -1.09
C MET A 117 17.14 -3.16 0.35
N ARG A 118 17.97 -2.57 1.19
CA ARG A 118 17.62 -2.33 2.62
C ARG A 118 16.95 -0.97 2.79
N ILE A 119 16.03 -0.89 3.74
CA ILE A 119 15.49 0.40 4.21
C ILE A 119 16.67 1.27 4.67
N GLY A 120 16.68 2.54 4.27
CA GLY A 120 17.79 3.46 4.56
C GLY A 120 18.89 3.49 3.48
N THR A 121 18.87 2.59 2.48
CA THR A 121 19.78 2.67 1.34
C THR A 121 19.60 4.00 0.62
N VAL A 122 20.71 4.71 0.34
CA VAL A 122 20.67 5.95 -0.43
C VAL A 122 20.88 5.63 -1.90
N LEU A 123 19.92 5.99 -2.73
CA LEU A 123 19.99 5.84 -4.19
C LEU A 123 20.27 7.17 -4.85
N ILE A 124 21.16 7.17 -5.84
CA ILE A 124 21.36 8.28 -6.78
C ILE A 124 20.27 8.18 -7.83
N ILE A 125 19.46 9.21 -7.95
CA ILE A 125 18.41 9.29 -8.96
C ILE A 125 18.99 10.01 -10.18
N PRO A 126 19.15 9.34 -11.33
CA PRO A 126 19.63 10.00 -12.54
C PRO A 126 18.61 11.05 -13.00
N PRO A 127 19.04 12.05 -13.79
CA PRO A 127 18.13 13.05 -14.34
C PRO A 127 17.01 12.35 -15.12
N SER A 128 15.77 12.81 -14.89
CA SER A 128 14.58 12.25 -15.55
C SER A 128 14.71 12.35 -17.05
N THR A 129 14.56 11.26 -17.76
CA THR A 129 14.47 11.22 -19.22
C THR A 129 13.08 11.59 -19.74
N ARG A 130 12.17 12.03 -18.83
CA ARG A 130 10.84 12.48 -19.22
C ARG A 130 10.94 13.79 -19.98
N PRO A 131 10.44 13.91 -21.21
CA PRO A 131 10.47 15.14 -21.98
C PRO A 131 9.70 16.23 -21.23
N THR A 132 10.36 17.36 -20.96
CA THR A 132 9.67 18.59 -20.54
C THR A 132 8.89 19.10 -21.76
N PRO A 133 7.60 19.49 -21.64
CA PRO A 133 6.87 20.07 -22.75
C PRO A 133 7.56 21.37 -23.19
N GLY A 134 8.22 21.38 -24.35
CA GLY A 134 8.81 22.58 -24.93
C GLY A 134 10.21 22.49 -25.56
N GLY A 135 10.90 21.38 -25.52
CA GLY A 135 12.22 21.24 -26.12
C GLY A 135 12.27 20.15 -27.20
N ALA A 136 12.53 20.52 -28.46
CA ALA A 136 12.79 19.56 -29.52
C ALA A 136 14.15 18.90 -29.29
N ALA A 137 14.16 17.76 -28.58
CA ALA A 137 15.30 16.87 -28.45
C ALA A 137 14.92 15.50 -28.98
N ALA A 138 15.84 14.90 -29.76
CA ALA A 138 15.65 13.64 -30.45
C ALA A 138 15.06 12.56 -29.57
N THR A 139 13.91 12.07 -29.97
CA THR A 139 13.06 11.11 -29.30
C THR A 139 13.73 9.72 -29.30
N GLN A 140 14.48 9.40 -28.26
CA GLN A 140 14.57 8.00 -27.86
C GLN A 140 13.39 7.76 -26.93
N THR A 141 12.26 7.45 -27.49
CA THR A 141 11.10 6.89 -26.77
C THR A 141 11.47 5.47 -26.36
N ASN A 142 12.09 5.33 -25.18
CA ASN A 142 11.88 4.09 -24.45
C ASN A 142 10.40 4.12 -24.04
N PRO A 143 9.54 3.28 -24.63
CA PRO A 143 8.15 3.25 -24.22
C PRO A 143 8.13 2.96 -22.74
N SER A 144 7.41 3.77 -21.98
CA SER A 144 7.00 3.39 -20.62
C SER A 144 6.42 1.98 -20.73
N PRO A 145 6.89 0.99 -19.97
CA PRO A 145 6.40 -0.36 -20.13
C PRO A 145 4.87 -0.33 -20.06
N THR A 146 4.23 -0.72 -21.14
CA THR A 146 2.77 -0.81 -21.19
C THR A 146 2.37 -1.86 -20.16
N PRO A 147 1.49 -1.54 -19.20
CA PRO A 147 1.03 -2.53 -18.24
C PRO A 147 0.45 -3.74 -18.96
N VAL A 148 0.73 -4.94 -18.47
CA VAL A 148 0.06 -6.14 -18.97
C VAL A 148 -1.44 -5.97 -18.68
N PRO A 149 -2.33 -6.10 -19.70
CA PRO A 149 -3.74 -5.88 -19.48
C PRO A 149 -4.31 -6.92 -18.51
N LEU A 150 -5.07 -6.43 -17.54
CA LEU A 150 -5.87 -7.22 -16.61
C LEU A 150 -7.26 -6.60 -16.46
N GLN A 151 -8.21 -7.36 -15.96
CA GLN A 151 -9.55 -6.84 -15.67
C GLN A 151 -9.51 -6.12 -14.31
N LEU A 152 -9.94 -4.85 -14.30
CA LEU A 152 -10.07 -4.04 -13.10
C LEU A 152 -11.56 -3.77 -12.85
N SER A 153 -12.09 -4.23 -11.71
CA SER A 153 -13.46 -3.97 -11.25
C SER A 153 -13.46 -2.94 -10.12
N GLY A 154 -14.51 -2.18 -9.98
CA GLY A 154 -14.62 -1.03 -9.09
C GLY A 154 -14.20 0.27 -9.81
N PRO A 155 -13.83 1.34 -9.10
CA PRO A 155 -13.64 1.42 -7.65
C PRO A 155 -14.96 1.51 -6.87
N ASP A 156 -15.07 0.68 -5.84
CA ASP A 156 -16.15 0.72 -4.86
C ASP A 156 -15.67 1.57 -3.67
N CYS A 157 -16.37 2.68 -3.41
CA CYS A 157 -15.90 3.64 -2.42
C CYS A 157 -16.91 3.78 -1.27
N TRP A 158 -16.38 3.74 -0.04
CA TRP A 158 -17.15 3.73 1.20
C TRP A 158 -16.66 4.82 2.14
N PRO A 159 -17.57 5.67 2.66
CA PRO A 159 -17.22 6.67 3.65
C PRO A 159 -16.68 6.02 4.93
N SER A 160 -15.65 6.62 5.52
CA SER A 160 -15.13 6.25 6.83
C SER A 160 -15.60 7.20 7.93
N GLY A 161 -15.57 6.73 9.18
CA GLY A 161 -16.08 7.51 10.32
C GLY A 161 -15.34 8.82 10.59
N ASP A 162 -14.15 9.00 10.07
CA ASP A 162 -13.34 10.22 10.15
C ASP A 162 -13.62 11.22 9.00
N GLY A 163 -14.64 10.94 8.18
CA GLY A 163 -15.03 11.78 7.04
C GLY A 163 -14.17 11.55 5.78
N GLY A 164 -13.27 10.59 5.81
CA GLY A 164 -12.52 10.14 4.64
C GLY A 164 -13.31 9.14 3.77
N LEU A 165 -12.66 8.63 2.72
CA LEU A 165 -13.26 7.69 1.78
C LEU A 165 -12.27 6.57 1.46
N TRP A 166 -12.63 5.34 1.76
CA TRP A 166 -11.93 4.16 1.27
C TRP A 166 -12.46 3.77 -0.10
N CYS A 167 -11.56 3.54 -1.05
CA CYS A 167 -11.91 3.01 -2.36
C CYS A 167 -11.17 1.69 -2.58
N PHE A 168 -11.91 0.67 -2.97
CA PHE A 168 -11.42 -0.67 -3.25
C PHE A 168 -11.61 -1.01 -4.72
N LEU A 169 -10.66 -1.77 -5.27
CA LEU A 169 -10.72 -2.32 -6.61
C LEU A 169 -10.38 -3.80 -6.54
N LEU A 170 -10.82 -4.55 -7.53
CA LEU A 170 -10.45 -5.95 -7.68
C LEU A 170 -9.76 -6.13 -9.03
N ALA A 171 -8.48 -6.47 -9.01
CA ALA A 171 -7.68 -6.79 -10.18
C ALA A 171 -7.75 -8.30 -10.44
N SER A 172 -8.24 -8.71 -11.62
CA SER A 172 -8.36 -10.12 -12.01
C SER A 172 -7.40 -10.44 -13.14
N ASN A 173 -6.55 -11.45 -12.92
CA ASN A 173 -5.53 -11.86 -13.87
C ASN A 173 -6.06 -12.98 -14.78
N SER A 174 -6.37 -12.65 -16.03
CA SER A 174 -6.74 -13.62 -17.07
C SER A 174 -5.55 -14.09 -17.91
N GLN A 175 -4.33 -13.62 -17.59
CA GLN A 175 -3.13 -14.05 -18.30
C GLN A 175 -2.73 -15.48 -17.90
N PRO A 176 -1.97 -16.18 -18.74
CA PRO A 176 -1.53 -17.56 -18.45
C PRO A 176 -0.47 -17.62 -17.35
N GLY A 177 0.25 -16.52 -17.07
CA GLY A 177 1.29 -16.42 -16.06
C GLY A 177 0.94 -15.46 -14.93
N PRO A 178 1.69 -15.48 -13.83
CA PRO A 178 1.54 -14.56 -12.73
C PRO A 178 1.98 -13.15 -13.12
N LEU A 179 1.35 -12.17 -12.49
CA LEU A 179 1.68 -10.74 -12.60
C LEU A 179 2.18 -10.22 -11.26
N GLU A 180 2.99 -9.17 -11.29
CA GLU A 180 3.49 -8.50 -10.08
C GLU A 180 3.35 -6.97 -10.14
N ASN A 181 3.49 -6.31 -8.98
CA ASN A 181 3.49 -4.85 -8.83
C ASN A 181 2.24 -4.17 -9.42
N ILE A 182 1.06 -4.71 -9.09
CA ILE A 182 -0.19 -4.19 -9.63
C ILE A 182 -0.59 -2.93 -8.88
N SER A 183 -0.78 -1.86 -9.63
CA SER A 183 -1.30 -0.61 -9.09
C SER A 183 -2.22 0.09 -10.08
N ALA A 184 -3.17 0.85 -9.53
CA ALA A 184 -4.12 1.64 -10.28
C ALA A 184 -4.14 3.08 -9.78
N ARG A 185 -4.34 4.02 -10.69
CA ARG A 185 -4.61 5.42 -10.37
C ARG A 185 -6.09 5.60 -10.13
N VAL A 186 -6.46 6.11 -8.97
CA VAL A 186 -7.85 6.45 -8.65
C VAL A 186 -8.00 7.96 -8.63
N ARG A 187 -8.95 8.45 -9.41
CA ARG A 187 -9.32 9.88 -9.47
C ARG A 187 -10.70 10.05 -8.85
N LEU A 188 -10.78 10.95 -7.89
CA LEU A 188 -11.98 11.32 -7.18
C LEU A 188 -12.28 12.79 -7.47
N GLY A 189 -13.39 13.08 -8.15
CA GLY A 189 -13.78 14.43 -8.51
C GLY A 189 -15.13 14.81 -7.91
N GLY A 190 -15.31 16.10 -7.58
CA GLY A 190 -16.62 16.65 -7.24
C GLY A 190 -17.51 16.84 -8.48
N THR A 191 -18.82 16.93 -8.28
CA THR A 191 -19.79 17.12 -9.38
C THR A 191 -20.27 18.58 -9.53
N GLY A 192 -19.45 19.55 -9.11
CA GLY A 192 -19.80 20.97 -9.15
C GLY A 192 -19.02 21.79 -10.20
N SER A 193 -19.28 23.08 -10.27
CA SER A 193 -18.65 24.02 -11.21
C SER A 193 -17.16 24.31 -10.92
N GLN A 194 -16.64 23.90 -9.77
CA GLN A 194 -15.20 23.84 -9.46
C GLN A 194 -14.82 22.39 -9.20
N GLU A 195 -14.36 21.72 -10.23
CA GLU A 195 -13.97 20.31 -10.15
C GLU A 195 -12.61 20.19 -9.44
N THR A 196 -12.65 19.96 -8.13
CA THR A 196 -11.46 19.53 -7.40
C THR A 196 -11.25 18.05 -7.67
N ILE A 197 -10.18 17.71 -8.38
CA ILE A 197 -9.79 16.32 -8.63
C ILE A 197 -8.71 15.93 -7.64
N LEU A 198 -9.01 14.92 -6.81
CA LEU A 198 -8.03 14.24 -5.97
C LEU A 198 -7.55 12.99 -6.70
N GLU A 199 -6.25 12.81 -6.79
CA GLU A 199 -5.64 11.65 -7.44
C GLU A 199 -4.74 10.92 -6.46
N ARG A 200 -4.91 9.58 -6.37
CA ARG A 200 -4.08 8.71 -5.55
C ARG A 200 -3.87 7.35 -6.23
N SER A 201 -2.79 6.68 -5.87
CA SER A 201 -2.52 5.32 -6.33
C SER A 201 -3.09 4.30 -5.35
N ALA A 202 -3.86 3.35 -5.87
CA ALA A 202 -4.28 2.14 -5.19
C ALA A 202 -3.24 1.05 -5.45
N TYR A 203 -2.83 0.35 -4.41
CA TYR A 203 -1.85 -0.73 -4.48
C TYR A 203 -2.48 -2.06 -4.11
N GLY A 204 -1.98 -3.15 -4.70
CA GLY A 204 -2.32 -4.50 -4.30
C GLY A 204 -2.00 -4.75 -2.82
N LEU A 205 -2.84 -5.52 -2.15
CA LEU A 205 -2.56 -5.95 -0.78
C LEU A 205 -1.40 -6.94 -0.73
N LEU A 206 -1.13 -7.61 -1.84
CA LEU A 206 0.04 -8.44 -2.12
C LEU A 206 0.74 -7.91 -3.36
N ASP A 207 1.98 -8.34 -3.57
CA ASP A 207 2.75 -7.89 -4.73
C ASP A 207 2.62 -8.85 -5.93
N ILE A 208 2.18 -10.09 -5.70
CA ILE A 208 1.93 -11.08 -6.76
C ILE A 208 0.43 -11.33 -6.96
N LEU A 209 0.05 -11.47 -8.23
CA LEU A 209 -1.29 -11.91 -8.65
C LEU A 209 -1.15 -13.14 -9.55
N PRO A 210 -1.34 -14.36 -9.03
CA PRO A 210 -1.28 -15.58 -9.82
C PRO A 210 -2.30 -15.63 -10.96
N ALA A 211 -2.03 -16.46 -11.96
CA ALA A 211 -2.94 -16.69 -13.08
C ALA A 211 -4.32 -17.16 -12.60
N GLY A 212 -5.39 -16.61 -13.17
CA GLY A 212 -6.77 -16.96 -12.84
C GLY A 212 -7.23 -16.52 -11.45
N LYS A 213 -6.46 -15.68 -10.75
CA LYS A 213 -6.80 -15.16 -9.41
C LYS A 213 -7.16 -13.68 -9.46
N SER A 214 -7.73 -13.19 -8.35
CA SER A 214 -8.07 -11.78 -8.16
C SER A 214 -7.38 -11.25 -6.91
N LEU A 215 -6.90 -9.99 -6.98
CA LEU A 215 -6.19 -9.29 -5.92
C LEU A 215 -6.91 -7.99 -5.60
N PRO A 216 -7.28 -7.73 -4.34
CA PRO A 216 -7.82 -6.44 -3.95
C PRO A 216 -6.73 -5.37 -3.92
N LEU A 217 -7.06 -4.19 -4.48
CA LEU A 217 -6.29 -2.96 -4.34
C LEU A 217 -7.06 -2.02 -3.43
N ALA A 218 -6.36 -1.21 -2.66
CA ALA A 218 -6.97 -0.26 -1.74
C ALA A 218 -6.30 1.11 -1.80
N VAL A 219 -7.12 2.15 -1.63
CA VAL A 219 -6.65 3.54 -1.50
C VAL A 219 -7.58 4.30 -0.56
N PHE A 220 -6.99 5.19 0.24
CA PHE A 220 -7.72 6.06 1.15
C PHE A 220 -7.58 7.53 0.74
N PHE A 221 -8.70 8.23 0.66
CA PHE A 221 -8.77 9.67 0.52
C PHE A 221 -9.15 10.29 1.87
N PRO A 222 -8.25 11.03 2.52
CA PRO A 222 -8.55 11.67 3.79
C PRO A 222 -9.55 12.83 3.60
N ALA A 223 -10.26 13.17 4.67
CA ALA A 223 -11.10 14.36 4.70
C ALA A 223 -10.28 15.64 4.44
N PRO A 224 -10.86 16.67 3.82
CA PRO A 224 -12.21 16.71 3.27
C PRO A 224 -12.32 16.03 1.89
N VAL A 225 -13.38 15.27 1.69
CA VAL A 225 -13.71 14.61 0.44
C VAL A 225 -14.82 15.40 -0.27
N PRO A 226 -14.72 15.65 -1.60
CA PRO A 226 -15.80 16.32 -2.33
C PRO A 226 -17.12 15.53 -2.23
N SER A 227 -18.25 16.22 -2.12
CA SER A 227 -19.57 15.58 -2.08
C SER A 227 -20.58 16.44 -2.85
N PRO A 228 -21.35 15.88 -3.78
CA PRO A 228 -21.26 14.50 -4.27
C PRO A 228 -19.99 14.26 -5.07
N TRP A 229 -19.53 13.02 -5.13
CA TRP A 229 -18.30 12.63 -5.80
C TRP A 229 -18.54 11.67 -6.97
N ARG A 230 -17.60 11.69 -7.91
CA ARG A 230 -17.43 10.68 -8.96
C ARG A 230 -16.04 10.09 -8.84
N VAL A 231 -15.94 8.82 -9.15
CA VAL A 231 -14.66 8.12 -9.07
C VAL A 231 -14.39 7.37 -10.36
N SER A 232 -13.12 7.34 -10.77
CA SER A 232 -12.64 6.52 -11.88
C SER A 232 -11.30 5.90 -11.52
N ALA A 233 -10.95 4.79 -12.17
CA ALA A 233 -9.68 4.14 -11.98
C ALA A 233 -9.05 3.74 -13.31
N GLU A 234 -7.72 3.74 -13.34
CA GLU A 234 -6.90 3.38 -14.50
C GLU A 234 -5.73 2.51 -14.01
N LEU A 235 -5.48 1.38 -14.68
CA LEU A 235 -4.31 0.55 -14.40
C LEU A 235 -3.03 1.33 -14.74
N ILE A 236 -2.08 1.39 -13.80
CA ILE A 236 -0.80 2.08 -14.01
C ILE A 236 0.33 1.09 -14.21
N LEU A 237 0.40 0.08 -13.34
CA LEU A 237 1.45 -0.92 -13.35
C LEU A 237 0.86 -2.32 -13.28
N SER A 238 1.48 -3.22 -14.01
CA SER A 238 1.23 -4.66 -14.00
C SER A 238 2.36 -5.29 -14.82
N PHE A 239 3.23 -6.06 -14.22
CA PHE A 239 4.36 -6.67 -14.89
C PHE A 239 4.24 -8.19 -14.90
N PRO A 240 4.67 -8.86 -15.98
CA PRO A 240 4.74 -10.31 -15.98
C PRO A 240 5.87 -10.75 -15.06
N LEU A 241 5.60 -11.72 -14.21
CA LEU A 241 6.65 -12.36 -13.41
C LEU A 241 7.36 -13.39 -14.27
N ALA A 242 8.70 -13.37 -14.27
CA ALA A 242 9.50 -14.33 -15.00
C ALA A 242 9.29 -15.75 -14.45
N GLU A 243 9.22 -16.74 -15.33
CA GLU A 243 9.14 -18.14 -14.92
C GLU A 243 10.37 -18.54 -14.10
N GLY A 244 10.14 -19.20 -12.96
CA GLY A 244 11.22 -19.60 -12.05
C GLY A 244 11.80 -18.48 -11.21
N ASP A 245 11.16 -17.30 -11.14
CA ASP A 245 11.59 -16.22 -10.26
C ASP A 245 11.54 -16.65 -8.79
N GLY A 246 12.71 -16.73 -8.15
CA GLY A 246 12.84 -17.18 -6.76
C GLY A 246 12.42 -16.17 -5.70
N ARG A 247 11.98 -14.97 -6.08
CA ARG A 247 11.48 -13.95 -5.12
C ARG A 247 10.17 -14.33 -4.46
N TYR A 248 9.39 -15.21 -5.10
CA TYR A 248 8.11 -15.69 -4.59
C TYR A 248 8.13 -17.20 -4.39
N LEU A 249 7.61 -17.62 -3.28
CA LEU A 249 7.37 -19.03 -2.96
C LEU A 249 5.89 -19.33 -3.19
N ASP A 250 5.53 -20.61 -3.26
CA ASP A 250 4.16 -21.10 -3.46
C ASP A 250 3.53 -21.48 -2.11
N PRO A 251 2.87 -20.55 -1.40
CA PRO A 251 2.18 -20.83 -0.16
C PRO A 251 0.84 -21.50 -0.43
N ARG A 252 0.41 -22.38 0.49
CA ARG A 252 -0.90 -23.02 0.47
C ARG A 252 -1.70 -22.63 1.70
N LEU A 253 -3.00 -22.41 1.49
CA LEU A 253 -3.96 -22.19 2.55
C LEU A 253 -4.74 -23.48 2.77
N ASP A 254 -4.69 -24.02 3.99
CA ASP A 254 -5.31 -25.29 4.37
C ASP A 254 -6.31 -25.05 5.51
N GLY A 255 -7.41 -25.82 5.51
CA GLY A 255 -8.40 -25.76 6.58
C GLY A 255 -9.04 -24.38 6.80
N THR A 256 -9.13 -23.59 5.73
CA THR A 256 -9.70 -22.23 5.82
C THR A 256 -11.19 -22.30 6.17
N VAL A 257 -11.55 -21.61 7.25
CA VAL A 257 -12.93 -21.40 7.71
C VAL A 257 -13.25 -19.91 7.61
N VAL A 258 -14.39 -19.60 6.99
CA VAL A 258 -14.95 -18.25 6.92
C VAL A 258 -16.30 -18.26 7.63
N SER A 259 -16.44 -17.48 8.69
CA SER A 259 -17.68 -17.32 9.46
C SER A 259 -18.19 -15.91 9.32
N ILE A 260 -19.24 -15.72 8.51
CA ILE A 260 -19.90 -14.42 8.36
C ILE A 260 -20.89 -14.24 9.51
N ALA A 261 -20.86 -13.10 10.18
CA ALA A 261 -21.77 -12.77 11.26
C ALA A 261 -23.23 -12.71 10.75
N PRO A 262 -24.23 -12.97 11.60
CA PRO A 262 -25.65 -12.99 11.19
C PRO A 262 -26.16 -11.69 10.57
N ASP A 263 -25.57 -10.54 10.95
CA ASP A 263 -25.89 -9.24 10.38
C ASP A 263 -25.25 -9.03 9.00
N GLY A 264 -24.24 -9.86 8.65
CA GLY A 264 -23.48 -9.78 7.41
C GLY A 264 -22.41 -8.66 7.42
N LEU A 265 -22.19 -7.95 8.53
CA LEU A 265 -21.30 -6.80 8.56
C LEU A 265 -19.87 -7.12 8.96
N SER A 266 -19.63 -8.34 9.41
CA SER A 266 -18.28 -8.82 9.70
C SER A 266 -18.10 -10.28 9.30
N ALA A 267 -16.84 -10.69 9.14
CA ALA A 267 -16.46 -12.07 8.90
C ALA A 267 -15.19 -12.40 9.68
N ALA A 268 -15.20 -13.50 10.40
CA ALA A 268 -14.02 -14.06 11.03
C ALA A 268 -13.44 -15.17 10.14
N LEU A 269 -12.13 -15.13 9.94
CA LEU A 269 -11.39 -16.07 9.11
C LEU A 269 -10.30 -16.76 9.94
N SER A 270 -10.17 -18.05 9.77
CA SER A 270 -9.08 -18.80 10.37
C SER A 270 -8.63 -19.93 9.43
N GLY A 271 -7.42 -20.43 9.66
CA GLY A 271 -6.85 -21.51 8.88
C GLY A 271 -5.36 -21.67 9.11
N GLN A 272 -4.71 -22.36 8.20
CA GLN A 272 -3.27 -22.55 8.21
C GLN A 272 -2.67 -22.12 6.88
N ILE A 273 -1.47 -21.52 6.95
CA ILE A 273 -0.62 -21.26 5.79
C ILE A 273 0.60 -22.17 5.86
N SER A 274 0.92 -22.82 4.76
CA SER A 274 2.02 -23.76 4.67
C SER A 274 2.86 -23.55 3.43
N LEU A 275 4.10 -24.06 3.43
CA LEU A 275 4.98 -24.12 2.26
C LEU A 275 5.29 -25.60 1.97
N ALA A 276 5.21 -25.97 0.70
CA ALA A 276 5.62 -27.31 0.25
C ALA A 276 7.15 -27.47 0.31
N ARG A 277 7.91 -26.41 0.08
CA ARG A 277 9.38 -26.39 0.08
C ARG A 277 9.91 -24.97 0.34
N GLY A 278 11.18 -24.90 0.73
CA GLY A 278 11.83 -23.63 1.00
C GLY A 278 11.53 -23.08 2.41
N GLN A 279 11.95 -21.85 2.62
CA GLN A 279 11.69 -21.09 3.84
C GLN A 279 11.32 -19.67 3.43
N ALA A 280 10.24 -19.15 3.94
CA ALA A 280 9.85 -17.75 3.78
C ALA A 280 10.28 -16.95 5.01
N GLY A 281 10.96 -15.84 4.78
CA GLY A 281 11.15 -14.80 5.80
C GLY A 281 9.84 -14.14 6.18
N THR A 282 8.98 -13.90 5.18
CA THR A 282 7.65 -13.32 5.39
C THR A 282 6.61 -13.99 4.50
N ALA A 283 5.42 -14.20 5.09
CA ALA A 283 4.25 -14.66 4.36
C ALA A 283 3.06 -13.75 4.68
N TRP A 284 2.23 -13.50 3.67
CA TRP A 284 1.04 -12.66 3.77
C TRP A 284 -0.19 -13.36 3.25
N ILE A 285 -1.34 -12.98 3.78
CA ILE A 285 -2.65 -13.37 3.27
C ILE A 285 -3.44 -12.10 3.04
N ALA A 286 -3.92 -11.89 1.82
CA ALA A 286 -4.90 -10.86 1.50
C ALA A 286 -6.29 -11.48 1.51
N ALA A 287 -7.22 -10.82 2.19
CA ALA A 287 -8.64 -11.16 2.19
C ALA A 287 -9.44 -10.01 1.59
N ALA A 288 -10.39 -10.34 0.72
CA ALA A 288 -11.37 -9.42 0.17
C ALA A 288 -12.77 -9.94 0.47
N ALA A 289 -13.58 -9.17 1.19
CA ALA A 289 -15.00 -9.44 1.34
C ALA A 289 -15.79 -8.74 0.23
N LEU A 290 -16.65 -9.50 -0.42
CA LEU A 290 -17.51 -9.01 -1.49
C LEU A 290 -18.99 -9.14 -1.09
N ASP A 291 -19.80 -8.18 -1.50
CA ASP A 291 -21.26 -8.24 -1.36
C ASP A 291 -21.91 -9.14 -2.42
N ALA A 292 -23.24 -9.18 -2.45
CA ALA A 292 -24.01 -9.98 -3.38
C ALA A 292 -23.85 -9.51 -4.84
N GLU A 293 -23.54 -8.23 -5.05
CA GLU A 293 -23.29 -7.61 -6.35
C GLU A 293 -21.82 -7.75 -6.81
N GLY A 294 -20.96 -8.34 -5.98
CA GLY A 294 -19.55 -8.54 -6.26
C GLY A 294 -18.68 -7.32 -6.02
N ARG A 295 -19.20 -6.28 -5.33
CA ARG A 295 -18.45 -5.10 -4.94
C ARG A 295 -17.60 -5.41 -3.70
N VAL A 296 -16.38 -4.87 -3.67
CA VAL A 296 -15.50 -5.06 -2.52
C VAL A 296 -15.96 -4.16 -1.37
N VAL A 297 -16.35 -4.75 -0.24
CA VAL A 297 -16.88 -4.04 0.93
C VAL A 297 -15.90 -4.03 2.11
N ALA A 298 -14.91 -4.92 2.12
CA ALA A 298 -13.83 -4.93 3.09
C ALA A 298 -12.59 -5.59 2.51
N VAL A 299 -11.42 -5.14 2.97
CA VAL A 299 -10.14 -5.80 2.66
C VAL A 299 -9.27 -5.84 3.90
N ARG A 300 -8.46 -6.89 4.03
CA ARG A 300 -7.47 -7.01 5.09
C ARG A 300 -6.26 -7.81 4.63
N ARG A 301 -5.09 -7.44 5.15
CA ARG A 301 -3.87 -8.22 5.00
C ARG A 301 -3.44 -8.73 6.37
N TRP A 302 -3.17 -10.02 6.43
CA TRP A 302 -2.50 -10.69 7.54
C TRP A 302 -1.05 -10.94 7.17
N GLU A 303 -0.16 -10.87 8.15
CA GLU A 303 1.27 -11.14 8.00
C GLU A 303 1.70 -12.16 9.04
N ASN A 304 2.48 -13.15 8.62
CA ASN A 304 3.01 -14.14 9.55
C ASN A 304 4.01 -13.50 10.51
N PRO A 305 3.84 -13.67 11.82
CA PRO A 305 4.71 -13.04 12.83
C PRO A 305 6.12 -13.66 12.89
N SER A 306 6.32 -14.84 12.31
CA SER A 306 7.59 -15.57 12.34
C SER A 306 7.89 -16.20 10.98
N PRO A 307 9.16 -16.46 10.63
CA PRO A 307 9.50 -17.12 9.38
C PRO A 307 8.76 -18.45 9.20
N LEU A 308 8.27 -18.72 7.98
CA LEU A 308 7.54 -19.91 7.63
C LEU A 308 8.47 -20.94 6.96
N ALA A 309 8.61 -22.12 7.52
CA ALA A 309 9.41 -23.20 6.97
C ALA A 309 8.55 -24.30 6.33
N ALA A 310 9.08 -24.98 5.30
CA ALA A 310 8.43 -26.12 4.69
C ALA A 310 8.07 -27.21 5.72
N GLY A 311 6.85 -27.75 5.61
CA GLY A 311 6.35 -28.76 6.53
C GLY A 311 6.01 -28.27 7.94
N LYS A 312 6.07 -26.98 8.19
CA LYS A 312 5.67 -26.34 9.45
C LYS A 312 4.59 -25.30 9.18
N PRO A 313 3.31 -25.67 9.16
CA PRO A 313 2.23 -24.72 8.94
C PRO A 313 2.13 -23.72 10.09
N ALA A 314 1.73 -22.49 9.77
CA ALA A 314 1.40 -21.46 10.73
C ALA A 314 -0.11 -21.20 10.70
N SER A 315 -0.73 -21.06 11.86
CA SER A 315 -2.13 -20.67 11.96
C SER A 315 -2.29 -19.18 11.71
N PHE A 316 -3.38 -18.82 11.08
CA PHE A 316 -3.80 -17.43 10.92
C PHE A 316 -5.22 -17.21 11.41
N GLU A 317 -5.46 -16.03 11.93
CA GLU A 317 -6.77 -15.53 12.29
C GLU A 317 -6.87 -14.08 11.87
N MET A 318 -7.99 -13.68 11.30
CA MET A 318 -8.27 -12.29 10.95
C MET A 318 -9.76 -12.00 10.90
N ASP A 319 -10.14 -10.77 11.20
CA ASP A 319 -11.51 -10.29 11.07
C ASP A 319 -11.59 -9.25 9.96
N LEU A 320 -12.67 -9.32 9.17
CA LEU A 320 -13.06 -8.29 8.22
C LEU A 320 -14.30 -7.56 8.73
N PHE A 321 -14.33 -6.25 8.55
CA PHE A 321 -15.49 -5.41 8.85
C PHE A 321 -15.90 -4.66 7.59
N SER A 322 -17.14 -4.84 7.16
CA SER A 322 -17.68 -4.19 5.99
C SER A 322 -17.79 -2.67 6.22
N LEU A 323 -17.32 -1.90 5.26
CA LEU A 323 -17.55 -0.46 5.17
C LEU A 323 -18.80 -0.12 4.33
N GLY A 324 -19.39 -1.13 3.66
CA GLY A 324 -20.49 -0.97 2.72
C GLY A 324 -21.66 -1.90 3.01
N GLY A 325 -22.02 -2.71 2.01
CA GLY A 325 -23.09 -3.68 2.09
C GLY A 325 -22.75 -4.93 2.91
N LYS A 326 -23.71 -5.87 2.97
CA LYS A 326 -23.48 -7.15 3.64
C LYS A 326 -22.48 -8.00 2.88
N ILE A 327 -21.61 -8.66 3.60
CA ILE A 327 -20.65 -9.62 3.06
C ILE A 327 -21.41 -10.85 2.54
N GLY A 328 -21.26 -11.14 1.25
CA GLY A 328 -21.80 -12.34 0.61
C GLY A 328 -20.79 -13.45 0.49
N ARG A 329 -19.51 -13.12 0.27
CA ARG A 329 -18.39 -14.07 0.23
C ARG A 329 -17.08 -13.40 0.60
N VAL A 330 -16.06 -14.23 0.90
CA VAL A 330 -14.69 -13.77 1.14
C VAL A 330 -13.73 -14.57 0.27
N ASP A 331 -12.91 -13.85 -0.51
CA ASP A 331 -11.85 -14.41 -1.33
C ASP A 331 -10.50 -14.23 -0.61
N LEU A 332 -9.63 -15.24 -0.68
CA LEU A 332 -8.31 -15.25 -0.06
C LEU A 332 -7.22 -15.48 -1.10
N LEU A 333 -6.11 -14.79 -0.93
CA LEU A 333 -4.89 -14.99 -1.71
C LEU A 333 -3.70 -14.92 -0.77
N ALA A 334 -2.69 -15.78 -0.99
CA ALA A 334 -1.48 -15.80 -0.17
C ALA A 334 -0.23 -15.49 -1.01
N GLU A 335 0.76 -14.91 -0.36
CA GLU A 335 2.09 -14.63 -0.89
C GLU A 335 3.13 -15.02 0.16
N ALA A 336 4.27 -15.54 -0.28
CA ALA A 336 5.40 -15.79 0.61
C ALA A 336 6.71 -15.43 -0.11
N ARG A 337 7.66 -14.88 0.64
CA ARG A 337 8.98 -14.49 0.15
C ARG A 337 10.08 -15.06 1.03
N PRO A 338 11.24 -15.44 0.45
CA PRO A 338 12.41 -15.92 1.19
C PRO A 338 12.92 -14.94 2.26
#